data_3e80ea0abf42f6ed0a68499b33ed1372
#
_entry.id   3e80ea0abf42f6ed0a68499b33ed1372
#
_cell.length_a   1.000
_cell.length_b   1.000
_cell.length_c   1.000
_cell.angle_alpha   90.00
_cell.angle_beta   90.00
_cell.angle_gamma   90.00
#
_symmetry.space_group_name_H-M   'P 1'
#
loop_
_entity.id
_entity.type
_entity.pdbx_description
1 polymer ?
#
loop_
_entity_poly.entity_id
_entity_poly.type
_entity_poly.pdbx_seq_one_letter_code
_entity_poly.pdbx_strand_id
1 'polypeptide(L)' 'RSERERLYNKVRQLEQEIGLLENNIGFFAKSKNAEALVADVKAKIDRAREEMAAAIEKVKLIDRQAQEENQEHNENK' A
#
# COMPACT_ATOMS: atom_id res chain seq x y z
N ARG A 1 6.21 -19.00 0.88
CA ARG A 1 5.40 -18.02 1.59
C ARG A 1 4.09 -17.78 0.87
N SER A 2 3.06 -17.47 1.63
CA SER A 2 1.75 -17.23 1.09
C SER A 2 1.68 -15.90 0.34
N GLU A 3 0.73 -15.81 -0.56
CA GLU A 3 0.44 -14.56 -1.26
C GLU A 3 0.04 -13.45 -0.29
N ARG A 4 -0.73 -13.82 0.73
CA ARG A 4 -1.18 -12.87 1.76
C ARG A 4 0.02 -12.22 2.46
N GLU A 5 1.03 -13.02 2.84
CA GLU A 5 2.23 -12.50 3.47
C GLU A 5 3.00 -11.56 2.56
N ARG A 6 3.12 -11.92 1.28
CA ARG A 6 3.80 -11.08 0.30
C ARG A 6 3.10 -9.74 0.14
N LEU A 7 1.77 -9.75 0.14
CA LEU A 7 0.99 -8.53 0.03
C LEU A 7 1.15 -7.64 1.26
N TYR A 8 1.15 -8.22 2.45
CA TYR A 8 1.40 -7.46 3.67
C TYR A 8 2.80 -6.85 3.69
N ASN A 9 3.79 -7.60 3.25
CA ASN A 9 5.15 -7.07 3.17
C ASN A 9 5.23 -5.92 2.18
N LYS A 10 4.52 -6.03 1.07
CA LYS A 10 4.45 -4.95 0.08
C LYS A 10 3.80 -3.70 0.67
N VAL A 11 2.72 -3.86 1.42
CA VAL A 11 2.05 -2.74 2.09
C VAL A 11 3.02 -2.03 3.04
N ARG A 12 3.76 -2.79 3.84
CA ARG A 12 4.73 -2.20 4.77
C ARG A 12 5.82 -1.43 4.04
N GLN A 13 6.34 -1.99 2.95
CA GLN A 13 7.35 -1.32 2.13
C GLN A 13 6.83 -0.02 1.55
N LEU A 14 5.59 -0.04 1.06
CA LEU A 14 4.96 1.15 0.50
C LEU A 14 4.71 2.21 1.57
N GLU A 15 4.30 1.81 2.77
CA GLU A 15 4.14 2.73 3.89
C GLU A 15 5.45 3.43 4.24
N GLN A 16 6.55 2.68 4.28
CA GLN A 16 7.87 3.25 4.54
C GLN A 16 8.28 4.20 3.43
N GLU A 17 8.06 3.82 2.20
CA GLU A 17 8.37 4.66 1.04
C GLU A 17 7.58 5.98 1.09
N ILE A 18 6.29 5.90 1.37
CA ILE A 18 5.44 7.08 1.51
C ILE A 18 5.97 8.00 2.62
N GLY A 19 6.34 7.42 3.76
CA GLY A 19 6.89 8.20 4.87
C GLY A 19 8.16 8.95 4.48
N LEU A 20 9.06 8.29 3.75
CA LEU A 20 10.28 8.92 3.28
C LEU A 20 9.99 10.02 2.28
N LEU A 21 9.06 9.79 1.37
CA LEU A 21 8.69 10.78 0.36
C LEU A 21 8.04 12.01 1.02
N GLU A 22 7.20 11.79 2.03
CA GLU A 22 6.58 12.89 2.78
C GLU A 22 7.63 13.74 3.50
N ASN A 23 8.65 13.09 4.09
CA ASN A 23 9.77 13.80 4.70
C ASN A 23 10.51 14.62 3.66
N ASN A 24 10.68 14.10 2.46
CA ASN A 24 11.37 14.79 1.38
C ASN A 24 10.63 16.05 0.93
N ILE A 25 9.30 16.05 1.00
CA ILE A 25 8.50 17.23 0.66
C ILE A 25 8.92 18.41 1.55
N GLY A 26 8.99 18.19 2.86
CA GLY A 26 9.40 19.23 3.79
C GLY A 26 10.80 19.76 3.50
N PHE A 27 11.67 18.88 3.05
CA PHE A 27 13.04 19.24 2.69
C PHE A 27 13.09 20.10 1.42
N PHE A 28 12.39 19.65 0.38
CA PHE A 28 12.40 20.32 -0.92
C PHE A 28 11.64 21.63 -0.93
N ALA A 29 10.70 21.81 -0.01
CA ALA A 29 9.89 23.04 0.05
C ALA A 29 10.73 24.30 0.21
N LYS A 30 11.96 24.16 0.67
CA LYS A 30 12.88 25.29 0.88
C LYS A 30 13.79 25.58 -0.30
N SER A 31 13.71 24.79 -1.37
CA SER A 31 14.59 24.95 -2.52
C SER A 31 13.98 25.90 -3.55
N LYS A 32 14.84 26.35 -4.48
CA LYS A 32 14.41 27.27 -5.55
C LYS A 32 13.41 26.67 -6.52
N ASN A 33 13.49 25.36 -6.74
CA ASN A 33 12.60 24.67 -7.65
C ASN A 33 11.57 23.83 -6.90
N ALA A 34 11.13 24.35 -5.75
CA ALA A 34 10.27 23.62 -4.84
C ALA A 34 8.99 23.08 -5.49
N GLU A 35 8.32 23.90 -6.32
CA GLU A 35 7.04 23.51 -6.91
C GLU A 35 7.16 22.26 -7.76
N ALA A 36 8.16 22.22 -8.65
CA ALA A 36 8.37 21.07 -9.53
C ALA A 36 8.80 19.83 -8.73
N LEU A 37 9.70 20.00 -7.78
CA LEU A 37 10.16 18.90 -6.93
C LEU A 37 9.07 18.34 -6.06
N VAL A 38 8.29 19.20 -5.44
CA VAL A 38 7.17 18.80 -4.58
C VAL A 38 6.10 18.10 -5.40
N ALA A 39 5.77 18.62 -6.58
CA ALA A 39 4.78 17.99 -7.46
C ALA A 39 5.21 16.58 -7.88
N ASP A 40 6.50 16.41 -8.17
CA ASP A 40 7.04 15.12 -8.57
C ASP A 40 6.95 14.11 -7.41
N VAL A 41 7.33 14.55 -6.21
CA VAL A 41 7.25 13.70 -5.03
C VAL A 41 5.80 13.35 -4.70
N LYS A 42 4.88 14.30 -4.80
CA LYS A 42 3.45 14.04 -4.57
C LYS A 42 2.89 13.02 -5.54
N ALA A 43 3.31 13.09 -6.81
CA ALA A 43 2.88 12.10 -7.80
C ALA A 43 3.36 10.70 -7.42
N LYS A 44 4.59 10.58 -6.92
CA LYS A 44 5.11 9.30 -6.45
C LYS A 44 4.35 8.78 -5.24
N ILE A 45 4.00 9.66 -4.32
CA ILE A 45 3.19 9.30 -3.14
C ILE A 45 1.83 8.78 -3.58
N ASP A 46 1.18 9.47 -4.50
CA ASP A 46 -0.13 9.06 -5.00
C ASP A 46 -0.08 7.67 -5.63
N ARG A 47 0.94 7.40 -6.43
CA ARG A 47 1.10 6.07 -7.04
C ARG A 47 1.35 5.00 -5.98
N ALA A 48 2.17 5.30 -4.98
CA ALA A 48 2.43 4.37 -3.89
C ALA A 48 1.17 4.08 -3.10
N ARG A 49 0.34 5.09 -2.86
CA ARG A 49 -0.95 4.91 -2.17
C ARG A 49 -1.91 4.06 -2.98
N GLU A 50 -1.94 4.25 -4.29
CA GLU A 50 -2.76 3.42 -5.17
C GLU A 50 -2.32 1.96 -5.14
N GLU A 51 -1.02 1.72 -5.21
CA GLU A 51 -0.49 0.36 -5.11
C GLU A 51 -0.81 -0.27 -3.76
N MET A 52 -0.70 0.51 -2.70
CA MET A 52 -1.02 0.03 -1.35
C MET A 52 -2.49 -0.33 -1.23
N ALA A 53 -3.37 0.53 -1.74
CA ALA A 53 -4.80 0.27 -1.73
C ALA A 53 -5.15 -1.00 -2.51
N ALA A 54 -4.52 -1.19 -3.67
CA ALA A 54 -4.73 -2.40 -4.47
C ALA A 54 -4.27 -3.65 -3.73
N ALA A 55 -3.13 -3.58 -3.04
CA ALA A 55 -2.63 -4.72 -2.26
C ALA A 55 -3.57 -5.04 -1.09
N ILE A 56 -4.08 -4.02 -0.41
CA ILE A 56 -5.03 -4.20 0.69
C ILE A 56 -6.32 -4.84 0.19
N GLU A 57 -6.83 -4.42 -0.96
CA GLU A 57 -8.03 -5.02 -1.55
C GLU A 57 -7.82 -6.50 -1.87
N LYS A 58 -6.64 -6.87 -2.37
CA LYS A 58 -6.32 -8.27 -2.62
C LYS A 58 -6.29 -9.08 -1.32
N VAL A 59 -5.73 -8.51 -0.25
CA VAL A 59 -5.73 -9.19 1.05
C VAL A 59 -7.16 -9.41 1.54
N LYS A 60 -8.02 -8.41 1.40
CA LYS A 60 -9.44 -8.54 1.79
C LYS A 60 -10.13 -9.64 1.01
N LEU A 61 -9.83 -9.74 -0.29
CA LEU A 61 -10.42 -10.78 -1.13
C LEU A 61 -9.96 -12.16 -0.69
N ILE A 62 -8.67 -12.32 -0.40
CA ILE A 62 -8.11 -13.59 0.09
C ILE A 62 -8.78 -13.97 1.41
N ASP A 63 -8.92 -13.03 2.33
CA ASP A 63 -9.53 -13.28 3.64
C ASP A 63 -11.00 -13.67 3.49
N ARG A 64 -11.73 -13.02 2.57
CA ARG A 64 -13.12 -13.35 2.31
C ARG A 64 -13.27 -14.77 1.75
N GLN A 65 -12.42 -15.13 0.82
CA GLN A 65 -12.42 -16.47 0.23
C GLN A 65 -12.13 -17.53 1.29
N ALA A 66 -11.19 -17.27 2.17
CA ALA A 66 -10.87 -18.18 3.27
C ALA A 66 -12.05 -18.35 4.21
N GLN A 67 -12.78 -17.27 4.52
CA GLN A 67 -13.98 -17.34 5.35
C GLN A 67 -15.10 -18.14 4.68
N GLU A 68 -15.30 -17.96 3.39
CA GLU A 68 -16.29 -18.69 2.63
C GLU A 68 -15.99 -20.19 2.64
N GLU A 69 -14.73 -20.55 2.44
CA GLU A 69 -14.30 -21.94 2.48
C GLU A 69 -14.52 -22.55 3.87
N ASN A 70 -14.20 -21.80 4.91
CA ASN A 70 -14.42 -22.26 6.28
C ASN A 70 -15.90 -22.46 6.59
N GLN A 71 -16.76 -21.56 6.12
CA GLN A 71 -18.20 -21.68 6.31
C GLN A 71 -18.76 -22.90 5.60
N GLU A 72 -18.34 -23.14 4.36
CA GLU A 72 -18.75 -24.32 3.61
C GLU A 72 -18.32 -25.59 4.33
N HIS A 73 -17.09 -25.61 4.84
CA HIS A 73 -16.58 -26.75 5.58
C HIS A 73 -17.39 -27.01 6.84
N ASN A 74 -17.78 -25.96 7.55
CA ASN A 74 -18.59 -26.07 8.76
C ASN A 74 -20.01 -26.56 8.47
N GLU A 75 -20.57 -26.13 7.38
CA GLU A 75 -21.92 -26.56 6.98
C GLU A 75 -21.99 -28.05 6.66
N ASN A 76 -20.90 -28.60 6.16
CA ASN A 76 -20.84 -30.00 5.76
C ASN A 76 -20.66 -30.96 6.93
N LYS A 77 -20.51 -30.47 8.11
CA LYS A 77 -20.50 -31.32 9.31
C LYS A 77 -21.90 -31.69 9.72
#